data_67171a3abc22fd54bdfedb9668cb9889
#
_entry.id   67171a3abc22fd54bdfedb9668cb9889
#
_cell.length_a   1.000
_cell.length_b   1.000
_cell.length_c   1.000
_cell.angle_alpha   90.00
_cell.angle_beta   90.00
_cell.angle_gamma   90.00
#
_symmetry.space_group_name_H-M   'P 1'
#
loop_
_entity.id
_entity.type
_entity.pdbx_description
1 polymer ?
#
loop_
_entity_poly.entity_id
_entity_poly.type
_entity_poly.pdbx_seq_one_letter_code
_entity_poly.pdbx_strand_id
1 'polypeptide(L)'
;MHLYLVRHGQSYVNLPDWAKGNTDEPLTELGQKQAAALAAFLPTRLPQVDMIYASTMQRARETAEALARAYDITICFDDRIREIGNNQLDHTAFTRETLPNQYVDYWASARPFAPSMVGADNVESWMHFRTRVGSFIESLIAKHRGQTVIAVCHGGVIEGAFQHIFNVGPWQRCEIWSSNTAVTHFQLVEHPDRETWRLHSHNRTDHLAAEAIS
;
A
#
# COMPACT_ATOMS: atom_id res chain seq x y z
N MET A 1 -0.36 18.93 2.80
CA MET A 1 -0.57 17.58 3.36
C MET A 1 0.70 16.76 3.14
N HIS A 2 1.16 16.03 4.17
CA HIS A 2 2.21 15.03 4.02
C HIS A 2 1.58 13.63 3.98
N LEU A 3 1.94 12.83 3.00
CA LEU A 3 1.47 11.45 2.84
C LEU A 3 2.67 10.49 2.89
N TYR A 4 2.67 9.63 3.87
CA TYR A 4 3.65 8.56 4.05
C TYR A 4 2.99 7.22 3.70
N LEU A 5 3.36 6.64 2.55
CA LEU A 5 2.95 5.29 2.19
C LEU A 5 3.96 4.29 2.75
N VAL A 6 3.47 3.31 3.46
CA VAL A 6 4.27 2.25 4.10
C VAL A 6 3.84 0.90 3.55
N ARG A 7 4.76 0.16 2.93
CA ARG A 7 4.49 -1.24 2.59
C ARG A 7 4.45 -2.08 3.88
N HIS A 8 3.52 -3.02 3.96
CA HIS A 8 3.45 -3.97 5.08
C HIS A 8 4.78 -4.72 5.29
N GLY A 9 5.03 -5.25 6.49
CA GLY A 9 6.14 -6.14 6.80
C GLY A 9 6.09 -7.44 6.00
N GLN A 10 7.18 -8.21 5.95
CA GLN A 10 7.20 -9.49 5.25
C GLN A 10 6.04 -10.38 5.72
N SER A 11 5.30 -10.92 4.77
CA SER A 11 4.19 -11.84 4.98
C SER A 11 4.47 -13.16 4.28
N TYR A 12 3.74 -14.21 4.63
CA TYR A 12 3.89 -15.51 3.98
C TYR A 12 3.69 -15.46 2.46
N VAL A 13 2.89 -14.53 1.92
CA VAL A 13 2.76 -14.31 0.46
C VAL A 13 4.04 -13.82 -0.22
N ASN A 14 5.01 -13.31 0.55
CA ASN A 14 6.28 -12.82 0.02
C ASN A 14 7.36 -13.92 -0.03
N LEU A 15 7.08 -15.10 0.52
CA LEU A 15 8.05 -16.19 0.55
C LEU A 15 8.11 -16.90 -0.81
N PRO A 16 9.31 -17.34 -1.25
CA PRO A 16 9.48 -18.00 -2.55
C PRO A 16 8.69 -19.31 -2.70
N ASP A 17 8.46 -20.00 -1.60
CA ASP A 17 7.75 -21.28 -1.50
C ASP A 17 6.24 -21.12 -1.22
N TRP A 18 5.73 -19.89 -1.22
CA TRP A 18 4.30 -19.67 -1.05
C TRP A 18 3.49 -20.37 -2.15
N ALA A 19 2.55 -21.21 -1.71
CA ALA A 19 1.77 -22.09 -2.59
C ALA A 19 0.68 -21.38 -3.43
N LYS A 20 0.71 -20.04 -3.51
CA LYS A 20 -0.28 -19.20 -4.21
C LYS A 20 -1.72 -19.46 -3.77
N GLY A 21 -1.89 -19.76 -2.49
CA GLY A 21 -3.19 -19.93 -1.85
C GLY A 21 -3.90 -18.60 -1.56
N ASN A 22 -4.54 -18.52 -0.40
CA ASN A 22 -5.21 -17.30 0.02
C ASN A 22 -4.20 -16.15 0.19
N THR A 23 -4.44 -15.02 -0.47
CA THR A 23 -3.55 -13.86 -0.43
C THR A 23 -3.66 -13.04 0.85
N ASP A 24 -4.61 -13.33 1.74
CA ASP A 24 -4.76 -12.64 3.02
C ASP A 24 -4.00 -13.36 4.15
N GLU A 25 -2.69 -13.47 3.99
CA GLU A 25 -1.80 -14.09 4.95
C GLU A 25 -1.20 -13.07 5.95
N PRO A 26 -0.92 -13.51 7.20
CA PRO A 26 -0.33 -12.66 8.24
C PRO A 26 1.14 -12.35 7.97
N LEU A 27 1.74 -11.54 8.85
CA LEU A 27 3.18 -11.32 8.89
C LEU A 27 3.93 -12.59 9.29
N THR A 28 5.12 -12.77 8.72
CA THR A 28 6.11 -13.73 9.22
C THR A 28 6.76 -13.18 10.52
N GLU A 29 7.56 -14.02 11.20
CA GLU A 29 8.37 -13.54 12.33
C GLU A 29 9.31 -12.39 11.94
N LEU A 30 9.89 -12.45 10.73
CA LEU A 30 10.69 -11.34 10.19
C LEU A 30 9.83 -10.10 9.98
N GLY A 31 8.63 -10.24 9.40
CA GLY A 31 7.70 -9.14 9.19
C GLY A 31 7.27 -8.46 10.49
N GLN A 32 7.06 -9.23 11.56
CA GLN A 32 6.76 -8.67 12.87
C GLN A 32 7.94 -7.86 13.43
N LYS A 33 9.18 -8.35 13.27
CA LYS A 33 10.39 -7.62 13.65
C LYS A 33 10.57 -6.35 12.84
N GLN A 34 10.31 -6.39 11.53
CA GLN A 34 10.34 -5.22 10.64
C GLN A 34 9.32 -4.17 11.08
N ALA A 35 8.09 -4.58 11.37
CA ALA A 35 7.04 -3.67 11.84
C ALA A 35 7.38 -3.05 13.20
N ALA A 36 7.96 -3.82 14.13
CA ALA A 36 8.41 -3.32 15.42
C ALA A 36 9.56 -2.31 15.27
N ALA A 37 10.54 -2.59 14.39
CA ALA A 37 11.66 -1.69 14.10
C ALA A 37 11.16 -0.36 13.50
N LEU A 38 10.21 -0.42 12.55
CA LEU A 38 9.58 0.77 11.99
C LEU A 38 8.87 1.59 13.07
N ALA A 39 8.09 0.93 13.92
CA ALA A 39 7.33 1.58 14.99
C ALA A 39 8.24 2.25 16.04
N ALA A 40 9.42 1.69 16.31
CA ALA A 40 10.40 2.31 17.18
C ALA A 40 11.12 3.49 16.53
N PHE A 41 11.37 3.41 15.24
CA PHE A 41 12.16 4.41 14.50
C PHE A 41 11.33 5.61 14.03
N LEU A 42 10.17 5.36 13.43
CA LEU A 42 9.44 6.40 12.71
C LEU A 42 9.05 7.60 13.60
N PRO A 43 8.61 7.44 14.86
CA PRO A 43 8.33 8.58 15.75
C PRO A 43 9.55 9.48 16.05
N THR A 44 10.77 8.94 15.95
CA THR A 44 12.01 9.75 16.13
C THR A 44 12.27 10.68 14.96
N ARG A 45 11.74 10.39 13.79
CA ARG A 45 11.90 11.17 12.54
C ARG A 45 10.65 11.96 12.16
N LEU A 46 9.52 11.47 12.56
CA LEU A 46 8.21 12.03 12.29
C LEU A 46 7.40 12.06 13.59
N PRO A 47 7.66 13.02 14.48
CA PRO A 47 7.07 13.02 15.83
C PRO A 47 5.57 13.31 15.87
N GLN A 48 5.02 13.89 14.81
CA GLN A 48 3.61 14.25 14.71
C GLN A 48 2.95 13.60 13.50
N VAL A 49 1.92 12.82 13.77
CA VAL A 49 1.05 12.18 12.79
C VAL A 49 -0.38 12.46 13.19
N ASP A 50 -1.20 12.88 12.24
CA ASP A 50 -2.60 13.23 12.51
C ASP A 50 -3.53 12.04 12.28
N MET A 51 -3.17 11.14 11.34
CA MET A 51 -4.01 10.01 10.97
C MET A 51 -3.20 8.82 10.46
N ILE A 52 -3.62 7.61 10.83
CA ILE A 52 -3.11 6.36 10.28
C ILE A 52 -4.24 5.65 9.56
N TYR A 53 -4.06 5.44 8.24
CA TYR A 53 -4.89 4.55 7.44
C TYR A 53 -4.19 3.20 7.27
N ALA A 54 -4.96 2.14 7.09
CA ALA A 54 -4.42 0.84 6.73
C ALA A 54 -5.35 0.07 5.80
N SER A 55 -4.75 -0.73 4.92
CA SER A 55 -5.46 -1.78 4.21
C SER A 55 -6.11 -2.75 5.19
N THR A 56 -7.28 -3.27 4.84
CA THR A 56 -7.98 -4.28 5.64
C THR A 56 -7.34 -5.66 5.61
N MET A 57 -6.35 -5.89 4.73
CA MET A 57 -5.62 -7.16 4.65
C MET A 57 -4.74 -7.38 5.88
N GLN A 58 -4.68 -8.62 6.36
CA GLN A 58 -4.11 -8.98 7.66
C GLN A 58 -2.69 -8.46 7.87
N ARG A 59 -1.77 -8.68 6.92
CA ARG A 59 -0.37 -8.21 7.00
C ARG A 59 -0.23 -6.68 7.13
N ALA A 60 -1.11 -5.93 6.48
CA ALA A 60 -1.11 -4.47 6.58
C ALA A 60 -1.70 -4.00 7.92
N ARG A 61 -2.75 -4.67 8.40
CA ARG A 61 -3.34 -4.42 9.73
C ARG A 61 -2.29 -4.62 10.83
N GLU A 62 -1.61 -5.77 10.85
CA GLU A 62 -0.59 -6.10 11.85
C GLU A 62 0.57 -5.10 11.84
N THR A 63 1.00 -4.65 10.65
CA THR A 63 2.02 -3.59 10.51
C THR A 63 1.51 -2.25 11.05
N ALA A 64 0.28 -1.87 10.71
CA ALA A 64 -0.32 -0.61 11.16
C ALA A 64 -0.57 -0.59 12.67
N GLU A 65 -0.92 -1.72 13.27
CA GLU A 65 -1.11 -1.84 14.72
C GLU A 65 0.17 -1.54 15.51
N ALA A 66 1.36 -1.91 14.97
CA ALA A 66 2.62 -1.53 15.59
C ALA A 66 2.82 -0.02 15.60
N LEU A 67 2.56 0.65 14.47
CA LEU A 67 2.62 2.11 14.34
C LEU A 67 1.57 2.81 15.20
N ALA A 68 0.34 2.31 15.20
CA ALA A 68 -0.77 2.88 15.97
C ALA A 68 -0.48 2.92 17.47
N ARG A 69 0.13 1.84 18.00
CA ARG A 69 0.60 1.81 19.38
C ARG A 69 1.71 2.82 19.66
N ALA A 70 2.64 3.01 18.72
CA ALA A 70 3.77 3.94 18.89
C ALA A 70 3.36 5.41 18.85
N TYR A 71 2.29 5.74 18.11
CA TYR A 71 1.76 7.10 18.00
C TYR A 71 0.54 7.37 18.88
N ASP A 72 -0.02 6.36 19.54
CA ASP A 72 -1.28 6.44 20.28
C ASP A 72 -2.45 6.95 19.40
N ILE A 73 -2.56 6.41 18.18
CA ILE A 73 -3.56 6.82 17.18
C ILE A 73 -4.41 5.61 16.78
N THR A 74 -5.72 5.82 16.65
CA THR A 74 -6.65 4.81 16.12
C THR A 74 -6.49 4.68 14.61
N ILE A 75 -6.50 3.43 14.10
CA ILE A 75 -6.38 3.13 12.67
C ILE A 75 -7.74 3.31 11.98
N CYS A 76 -7.71 3.97 10.83
CA CYS A 76 -8.82 4.01 9.88
C CYS A 76 -8.56 2.98 8.78
N PHE A 77 -9.35 1.90 8.73
CA PHE A 77 -9.22 0.86 7.70
C PHE A 77 -9.93 1.27 6.42
N ASP A 78 -9.30 0.97 5.24
CA ASP A 78 -9.86 1.32 3.95
C ASP A 78 -9.58 0.22 2.91
N ASP A 79 -10.66 -0.33 2.33
CA ASP A 79 -10.57 -1.39 1.31
C ASP A 79 -9.97 -0.90 -0.02
N ARG A 80 -9.97 0.41 -0.27
CA ARG A 80 -9.40 0.99 -1.49
C ARG A 80 -7.88 0.84 -1.57
N ILE A 81 -7.20 0.55 -0.46
CA ILE A 81 -5.75 0.32 -0.42
C ILE A 81 -5.39 -1.15 -0.15
N ARG A 82 -6.30 -2.10 -0.44
CA ARG A 82 -5.98 -3.53 -0.55
C ARG A 82 -5.10 -3.78 -1.78
N GLU A 83 -4.30 -4.85 -1.77
CA GLU A 83 -3.45 -5.20 -2.92
C GLU A 83 -4.30 -5.54 -4.15
N ILE A 84 -3.71 -5.44 -5.34
CA ILE A 84 -4.37 -5.80 -6.60
C ILE A 84 -4.92 -7.23 -6.54
N GLY A 85 -6.08 -7.44 -7.16
CA GLY A 85 -6.75 -8.74 -7.22
C GLY A 85 -7.52 -9.11 -5.96
N ASN A 86 -7.55 -8.25 -4.96
CA ASN A 86 -8.23 -8.51 -3.69
C ASN A 86 -9.61 -7.81 -3.57
N ASN A 87 -10.03 -7.13 -4.63
CA ASN A 87 -11.35 -6.51 -4.72
C ASN A 87 -12.07 -6.92 -6.01
N GLN A 88 -13.40 -6.83 -5.96
CA GLN A 88 -14.27 -7.02 -7.10
C GLN A 88 -14.23 -5.81 -8.06
N LEU A 89 -14.86 -5.93 -9.22
CA LEU A 89 -14.93 -4.85 -10.22
C LEU A 89 -15.61 -3.59 -9.71
N ASP A 90 -16.56 -3.71 -8.77
CA ASP A 90 -17.23 -2.60 -8.11
C ASP A 90 -16.44 -2.01 -6.93
N HIS A 91 -15.19 -2.44 -6.75
CA HIS A 91 -14.26 -2.07 -5.68
C HIS A 91 -14.59 -2.63 -4.30
N THR A 92 -15.63 -3.46 -4.15
CA THR A 92 -15.89 -4.15 -2.88
C THR A 92 -14.82 -5.21 -2.62
N ALA A 93 -14.42 -5.36 -1.35
CA ALA A 93 -13.41 -6.33 -0.96
C ALA A 93 -13.97 -7.76 -1.06
N PHE A 94 -13.14 -8.71 -1.53
CA PHE A 94 -13.41 -10.12 -1.29
C PHE A 94 -13.23 -10.43 0.20
N THR A 95 -14.08 -11.33 0.72
CA THR A 95 -13.84 -11.93 2.04
C THR A 95 -12.72 -12.99 1.93
N ARG A 96 -12.19 -13.45 3.06
CA ARG A 96 -11.18 -14.51 3.06
C ARG A 96 -11.68 -15.81 2.41
N GLU A 97 -12.97 -16.09 2.55
CA GLU A 97 -13.63 -17.28 2.01
C GLU A 97 -13.90 -17.19 0.50
N THR A 98 -14.12 -15.99 0.00
CA THR A 98 -14.45 -15.73 -1.41
C THR A 98 -13.27 -15.22 -2.23
N LEU A 99 -12.11 -14.98 -1.59
CA LEU A 99 -10.91 -14.49 -2.25
C LEU A 99 -10.42 -15.54 -3.28
N PRO A 100 -10.23 -15.16 -4.56
CA PRO A 100 -9.73 -16.07 -5.58
C PRO A 100 -8.35 -16.64 -5.23
N ASN A 101 -8.13 -17.92 -5.53
CA ASN A 101 -6.89 -18.63 -5.18
C ASN A 101 -5.86 -18.68 -6.33
N GLN A 102 -6.17 -18.14 -7.51
CA GLN A 102 -5.25 -18.17 -8.65
C GLN A 102 -4.79 -16.77 -9.00
N TYR A 103 -3.57 -16.46 -8.62
CA TYR A 103 -2.91 -15.21 -8.95
C TYR A 103 -2.36 -15.24 -10.37
N VAL A 104 -2.69 -14.22 -11.17
CA VAL A 104 -2.03 -13.99 -12.46
C VAL A 104 -0.86 -13.06 -12.21
N ASP A 105 0.28 -13.39 -12.79
CA ASP A 105 1.34 -12.42 -12.92
C ASP A 105 0.86 -11.28 -13.85
N TYR A 106 0.34 -10.24 -13.25
CA TYR A 106 -0.15 -9.05 -13.94
C TYR A 106 0.92 -8.47 -14.89
N TRP A 107 2.20 -8.52 -14.47
CA TRP A 107 3.33 -7.98 -15.21
C TRP A 107 3.60 -8.74 -16.51
N ALA A 108 3.29 -10.03 -16.56
CA ALA A 108 3.43 -10.85 -17.75
C ALA A 108 2.36 -10.53 -18.82
N SER A 109 1.18 -10.06 -18.43
CA SER A 109 0.04 -9.96 -19.34
C SER A 109 0.07 -8.75 -20.26
N ALA A 110 0.73 -7.66 -19.91
CA ALA A 110 0.72 -6.39 -20.67
C ALA A 110 -0.68 -5.80 -20.93
N ARG A 111 -1.71 -6.28 -20.25
CA ARG A 111 -3.11 -5.95 -20.50
C ARG A 111 -3.71 -5.26 -19.27
N PRO A 112 -3.64 -3.92 -19.16
CA PRO A 112 -4.09 -3.19 -17.96
C PRO A 112 -5.59 -3.31 -17.69
N PHE A 113 -6.39 -3.73 -18.68
CA PHE A 113 -7.83 -3.94 -18.55
C PHE A 113 -8.23 -5.41 -18.37
N ALA A 114 -7.28 -6.34 -18.44
CA ALA A 114 -7.59 -7.74 -18.19
C ALA A 114 -7.73 -8.01 -16.67
N PRO A 115 -8.58 -8.98 -16.27
CA PRO A 115 -8.67 -9.38 -14.87
C PRO A 115 -7.30 -9.77 -14.31
N SER A 116 -7.04 -9.39 -13.06
CA SER A 116 -5.78 -9.68 -12.38
C SER A 116 -5.69 -11.12 -11.87
N MET A 117 -6.75 -11.90 -12.02
CA MET A 117 -6.80 -13.32 -11.62
C MET A 117 -7.45 -14.18 -12.70
N VAL A 118 -6.90 -15.38 -12.96
CA VAL A 118 -7.45 -16.32 -13.95
C VAL A 118 -8.71 -16.99 -13.42
N GLY A 119 -9.76 -17.06 -14.25
CA GLY A 119 -10.96 -17.85 -13.97
C GLY A 119 -11.91 -17.24 -12.93
N ALA A 120 -11.72 -15.98 -12.58
CA ALA A 120 -12.63 -15.24 -11.72
C ALA A 120 -13.28 -14.10 -12.51
N ASP A 121 -14.58 -14.21 -12.74
CA ASP A 121 -15.31 -13.29 -13.64
C ASP A 121 -15.56 -11.89 -13.05
N ASN A 122 -15.35 -11.70 -11.76
CA ASN A 122 -15.64 -10.45 -11.06
C ASN A 122 -14.42 -9.87 -10.32
N VAL A 123 -13.22 -10.05 -10.86
CA VAL A 123 -11.97 -9.57 -10.29
C VAL A 123 -11.50 -8.31 -11.00
N GLU A 124 -11.05 -7.34 -10.22
CA GLU A 124 -10.51 -6.08 -10.73
C GLU A 124 -9.34 -6.30 -11.71
N SER A 125 -9.22 -5.40 -12.69
CA SER A 125 -8.04 -5.25 -13.52
C SER A 125 -7.08 -4.23 -12.88
N TRP A 126 -5.87 -4.04 -13.46
CA TRP A 126 -4.97 -2.98 -13.04
C TRP A 126 -5.62 -1.59 -13.11
N MET A 127 -6.46 -1.34 -14.10
CA MET A 127 -7.14 -0.04 -14.24
C MET A 127 -8.22 0.17 -13.18
N HIS A 128 -8.98 -0.86 -12.80
CA HIS A 128 -9.91 -0.78 -11.66
C HIS A 128 -9.16 -0.52 -10.36
N PHE A 129 -8.06 -1.26 -10.14
CA PHE A 129 -7.18 -1.08 -9.00
C PHE A 129 -6.63 0.35 -8.91
N ARG A 130 -6.06 0.90 -10.00
CA ARG A 130 -5.57 2.28 -10.04
C ARG A 130 -6.67 3.30 -9.72
N THR A 131 -7.89 3.06 -10.23
CA THR A 131 -9.02 3.96 -9.99
C THR A 131 -9.36 4.03 -8.50
N ARG A 132 -9.42 2.87 -7.80
CA ARG A 132 -9.70 2.90 -6.36
C ARG A 132 -8.56 3.48 -5.52
N VAL A 133 -7.31 3.22 -5.88
CA VAL A 133 -6.14 3.84 -5.22
C VAL A 133 -6.15 5.35 -5.44
N GLY A 134 -6.41 5.82 -6.66
CA GLY A 134 -6.57 7.24 -6.96
C GLY A 134 -7.71 7.87 -6.15
N SER A 135 -8.88 7.23 -6.09
CA SER A 135 -10.02 7.67 -5.27
C SER A 135 -9.66 7.77 -3.78
N PHE A 136 -8.84 6.87 -3.25
CA PHE A 136 -8.32 6.98 -1.90
C PHE A 136 -7.47 8.26 -1.73
N ILE A 137 -6.49 8.49 -2.61
CA ILE A 137 -5.61 9.67 -2.57
C ILE A 137 -6.41 10.97 -2.64
N GLU A 138 -7.36 11.07 -3.59
CA GLU A 138 -8.23 12.25 -3.72
C GLU A 138 -9.06 12.49 -2.45
N SER A 139 -9.53 11.42 -1.81
CA SER A 139 -10.26 11.54 -0.53
C SER A 139 -9.38 12.03 0.63
N LEU A 140 -8.08 11.70 0.62
CA LEU A 140 -7.13 12.23 1.59
C LEU A 140 -6.89 13.73 1.38
N ILE A 141 -6.74 14.16 0.12
CA ILE A 141 -6.60 15.59 -0.23
C ILE A 141 -7.79 16.39 0.31
N ALA A 142 -8.99 15.87 0.10
CA ALA A 142 -10.20 16.56 0.55
C ALA A 142 -10.34 16.66 2.07
N LYS A 143 -9.83 15.65 2.82
CA LYS A 143 -10.04 15.54 4.27
C LYS A 143 -8.88 16.02 5.14
N HIS A 144 -7.64 15.96 4.63
CA HIS A 144 -6.42 16.04 5.43
C HIS A 144 -5.46 17.13 4.98
N ARG A 145 -5.99 18.26 4.43
CA ARG A 145 -5.15 19.40 4.06
C ARG A 145 -4.34 19.90 5.26
N GLY A 146 -3.05 20.13 5.04
CA GLY A 146 -2.12 20.59 6.08
C GLY A 146 -1.70 19.53 7.10
N GLN A 147 -2.28 18.34 7.06
CA GLN A 147 -2.03 17.25 8.00
C GLN A 147 -0.96 16.28 7.51
N THR A 148 -0.49 15.46 8.44
CA THR A 148 0.44 14.34 8.21
C THR A 148 -0.30 13.01 8.34
N VAL A 149 -0.35 12.26 7.24
CA VAL A 149 -1.07 10.99 7.12
C VAL A 149 -0.09 9.86 6.84
N ILE A 150 -0.21 8.76 7.56
CA ILE A 150 0.43 7.48 7.23
C ILE A 150 -0.62 6.56 6.63
N ALA A 151 -0.29 5.86 5.54
CA ALA A 151 -1.13 4.81 4.97
C ALA A 151 -0.31 3.52 4.81
N VAL A 152 -0.65 2.51 5.62
CA VAL A 152 -0.01 1.19 5.56
C VAL A 152 -0.73 0.34 4.52
N CYS A 153 -0.01 -0.07 3.48
CA CYS A 153 -0.56 -0.67 2.29
C CYS A 153 0.39 -1.72 1.67
N HIS A 154 0.39 -1.85 0.35
CA HIS A 154 1.07 -2.90 -0.41
C HIS A 154 1.94 -2.31 -1.51
N GLY A 155 2.80 -3.14 -2.12
CA GLY A 155 3.67 -2.74 -3.22
C GLY A 155 2.91 -2.18 -4.40
N GLY A 156 1.88 -2.90 -4.88
CA GLY A 156 1.05 -2.43 -5.98
C GLY A 156 0.31 -1.13 -5.66
N VAL A 157 -0.12 -0.93 -4.41
CA VAL A 157 -0.79 0.33 -4.00
C VAL A 157 0.18 1.52 -4.09
N ILE A 158 1.44 1.33 -3.63
CA ILE A 158 2.47 2.37 -3.76
C ILE A 158 2.70 2.69 -5.23
N GLU A 159 2.83 1.68 -6.08
CA GLU A 159 2.97 1.88 -7.51
C GLU A 159 1.74 2.57 -8.13
N GLY A 160 0.52 2.14 -7.78
CA GLY A 160 -0.71 2.79 -8.21
C GLY A 160 -0.77 4.26 -7.80
N ALA A 161 -0.27 4.60 -6.60
CA ALA A 161 -0.15 5.97 -6.13
C ALA A 161 0.85 6.79 -6.97
N PHE A 162 2.02 6.24 -7.30
CA PHE A 162 2.95 6.88 -8.23
C PHE A 162 2.31 7.15 -9.59
N GLN A 163 1.63 6.14 -10.14
CA GLN A 163 0.99 6.27 -11.44
C GLN A 163 -0.15 7.30 -11.44
N HIS A 164 -0.90 7.42 -10.34
CA HIS A 164 -1.93 8.42 -10.16
C HIS A 164 -1.33 9.83 -10.07
N ILE A 165 -0.39 10.03 -9.14
CA ILE A 165 0.25 11.33 -8.85
C ILE A 165 1.04 11.85 -10.05
N PHE A 166 1.74 10.98 -10.78
CA PHE A 166 2.55 11.34 -11.95
C PHE A 166 1.77 11.34 -13.25
N ASN A 167 0.47 11.05 -13.18
CA ASN A 167 -0.42 11.00 -14.35
C ASN A 167 0.10 10.07 -15.46
N VAL A 168 0.52 8.86 -15.06
CA VAL A 168 1.07 7.87 -15.98
C VAL A 168 -0.04 7.20 -16.78
N GLY A 169 0.16 7.02 -18.10
CA GLY A 169 -0.79 6.34 -18.97
C GLY A 169 -0.95 4.84 -18.64
N PRO A 170 -2.04 4.20 -19.11
CA PRO A 170 -2.36 2.79 -18.77
C PRO A 170 -1.37 1.77 -19.36
N TRP A 171 -0.67 2.15 -20.42
CA TRP A 171 0.24 1.26 -21.17
C TRP A 171 1.70 1.34 -20.71
N GLN A 172 2.01 2.24 -19.80
CA GLN A 172 3.36 2.35 -19.29
C GLN A 172 3.69 1.18 -18.37
N ARG A 173 4.80 0.54 -18.66
CA ARG A 173 5.40 -0.46 -17.80
C ARG A 173 6.56 0.18 -17.06
N CYS A 174 6.36 0.38 -15.79
CA CYS A 174 7.39 0.85 -14.87
C CYS A 174 7.10 0.18 -13.54
N GLU A 175 8.03 -0.59 -13.05
CA GLU A 175 7.95 -1.16 -11.72
C GLU A 175 8.48 -0.16 -10.70
N ILE A 176 7.65 0.19 -9.72
CA ILE A 176 8.06 0.98 -8.57
C ILE A 176 8.26 0.03 -7.40
N TRP A 177 9.47 -0.48 -7.30
CA TRP A 177 9.83 -1.44 -6.26
C TRP A 177 9.80 -0.83 -4.87
N SER A 178 9.25 -1.56 -3.90
CA SER A 178 9.26 -1.19 -2.48
C SER A 178 9.59 -2.41 -1.63
N SER A 179 10.57 -2.30 -0.74
CA SER A 179 10.88 -3.31 0.27
C SER A 179 9.80 -3.37 1.36
N ASN A 180 9.72 -4.48 2.09
CA ASN A 180 8.81 -4.59 3.22
C ASN A 180 9.14 -3.53 4.28
N THR A 181 8.12 -2.93 4.87
CA THR A 181 8.14 -1.77 5.78
C THR A 181 8.83 -0.51 5.24
N ALA A 182 9.21 -0.49 3.95
CA ALA A 182 9.76 0.73 3.35
C ALA A 182 8.75 1.88 3.38
N VAL A 183 9.30 3.08 3.55
CA VAL A 183 8.54 4.33 3.65
C VAL A 183 8.74 5.17 2.40
N THR A 184 7.65 5.62 1.80
CA THR A 184 7.62 6.58 0.68
C THR A 184 6.92 7.84 1.13
N HIS A 185 7.54 9.00 0.93
CA HIS A 185 7.02 10.29 1.37
C HIS A 185 6.68 11.21 0.21
N PHE A 186 5.42 11.53 0.09
CA PHE A 186 4.87 12.58 -0.78
C PHE A 186 4.41 13.78 0.04
N GLN A 187 4.48 14.97 -0.55
CA GLN A 187 3.90 16.19 -0.01
C GLN A 187 3.03 16.86 -1.06
N LEU A 188 1.77 17.12 -0.74
CA LEU A 188 0.94 18.04 -1.50
C LEU A 188 1.25 19.47 -1.03
N VAL A 189 1.75 20.30 -1.95
CA VAL A 189 2.07 21.71 -1.72
C VAL A 189 1.05 22.56 -2.43
N GLU A 190 0.49 23.49 -1.69
CA GLU A 190 -0.44 24.49 -2.21
C GLU A 190 0.34 25.73 -2.64
N HIS A 191 0.10 26.19 -3.85
CA HIS A 191 0.55 27.46 -4.40
C HIS A 191 -0.70 28.32 -4.69
N PRO A 192 -0.58 29.66 -4.84
CA PRO A 192 -1.74 30.51 -5.11
C PRO A 192 -2.58 30.08 -6.32
N ASP A 193 -1.94 29.51 -7.33
CA ASP A 193 -2.58 29.20 -8.61
C ASP A 193 -2.66 27.68 -8.91
N ARG A 194 -2.09 26.83 -8.07
CA ARG A 194 -2.05 25.37 -8.33
C ARG A 194 -1.70 24.57 -7.08
N GLU A 195 -2.02 23.29 -7.11
CA GLU A 195 -1.50 22.28 -6.19
C GLU A 195 -0.43 21.44 -6.91
N THR A 196 0.59 21.02 -6.19
CA THR A 196 1.69 20.23 -6.75
C THR A 196 2.14 19.18 -5.76
N TRP A 197 2.26 17.94 -6.21
CA TRP A 197 2.88 16.88 -5.45
C TRP A 197 4.42 16.97 -5.54
N ARG A 198 5.07 16.75 -4.41
CA ARG A 198 6.53 16.57 -4.31
C ARG A 198 6.82 15.19 -3.78
N LEU A 199 7.66 14.43 -4.45
CA LEU A 199 8.26 13.22 -3.92
C LEU A 199 9.53 13.61 -3.13
N HIS A 200 9.53 13.38 -1.82
CA HIS A 200 10.69 13.64 -0.96
C HIS A 200 11.61 12.42 -0.88
N SER A 201 11.04 11.23 -0.77
CA SER A 201 11.79 9.99 -0.71
C SER A 201 10.94 8.80 -1.13
N HIS A 202 11.60 7.76 -1.59
CA HIS A 202 10.99 6.48 -1.91
C HIS A 202 11.84 5.33 -1.38
N ASN A 203 11.18 4.25 -0.98
CA ASN A 203 11.78 2.99 -0.54
C ASN A 203 12.81 3.15 0.60
N ARG A 204 12.54 4.00 1.59
CA ARG A 204 13.44 4.20 2.74
C ARG A 204 13.24 3.10 3.77
N THR A 205 14.34 2.44 4.10
CA THR A 205 14.43 1.31 5.05
C THR A 205 15.43 1.58 6.16
N ASP A 206 15.66 2.83 6.52
CA ASP A 206 16.69 3.27 7.50
C ASP A 206 16.52 2.66 8.90
N HIS A 207 15.34 2.10 9.18
CA HIS A 207 15.02 1.40 10.42
C HIS A 207 15.43 -0.08 10.41
N LEU A 208 15.87 -0.61 9.27
CA LEU A 208 16.25 -2.01 9.11
C LEU A 208 17.75 -2.18 8.99
N ALA A 209 18.31 -3.23 9.61
CA ALA A 209 19.62 -3.74 9.26
C ALA A 209 19.58 -4.37 7.85
N ALA A 210 20.72 -4.45 7.17
CA ALA A 210 20.79 -4.93 5.78
C ALA A 210 20.17 -6.33 5.59
N GLU A 211 20.36 -7.21 6.57
CA GLU A 211 19.84 -8.59 6.55
C GLU A 211 18.31 -8.69 6.70
N ALA A 212 17.66 -7.63 7.16
CA ALA A 212 16.22 -7.57 7.37
C ALA A 212 15.46 -6.90 6.21
N ILE A 213 16.17 -6.46 5.15
CA ILE A 213 15.56 -5.85 3.97
C ILE A 213 15.09 -6.97 3.02
N SER A 214 13.79 -7.00 2.70
CA SER A 214 13.17 -8.01 1.83
C SER A 214 12.15 -7.38 0.87
#